data_aa585d56518304fce82a84dc7ce9b7e1
#
_entry.id   aa585d56518304fce82a84dc7ce9b7e1
#
_cell.length_a   1.000
_cell.length_b   1.000
_cell.length_c   1.000
_cell.angle_alpha   90.00
_cell.angle_beta   90.00
_cell.angle_gamma   90.00
#
_symmetry.space_group_name_H-M   'P 1'
#
loop_
_entity.id
_entity.type
_entity.pdbx_description
1 polymer ?
#
loop_
_entity_poly.entity_id
_entity_poly.type
_entity_poly.pdbx_seq_one_letter_code
_entity_poly.pdbx_strand_id
1 'polypeptide(L)' 'MKVHIDEEADALYLRLDESKIIESEEVYPGIVLDFNEQNQLVGIEVLQLSSRINLTTKNIKVEISQS' A
#
# COMPACT_ATOMS: atom_id res chain seq x y z
N MET A 1 -8.70 -1.33 -8.41
CA MET A 1 -7.88 -0.91 -7.26
C MET A 1 -8.41 -1.53 -5.98
N LYS A 2 -7.53 -2.06 -5.17
CA LYS A 2 -7.90 -2.68 -3.90
C LYS A 2 -7.06 -2.08 -2.78
N VAL A 3 -7.70 -1.84 -1.64
CA VAL A 3 -7.02 -1.43 -0.42
C VAL A 3 -7.21 -2.53 0.61
N HIS A 4 -6.12 -3.05 1.14
CA HIS A 4 -6.15 -4.10 2.13
C HIS A 4 -5.35 -3.69 3.35
N ILE A 5 -5.93 -3.83 4.53
CA ILE A 5 -5.24 -3.57 5.79
C ILE A 5 -5.12 -4.90 6.51
N ASP A 6 -3.89 -5.26 6.81
CA ASP A 6 -3.57 -6.45 7.57
C ASP A 6 -3.17 -6.01 8.98
N GLU A 7 -4.09 -6.18 9.93
CA GLU A 7 -3.84 -5.76 11.31
C GLU A 7 -2.74 -6.58 11.97
N GLU A 8 -2.65 -7.85 11.63
CA GLU A 8 -1.66 -8.74 12.20
C GLU A 8 -0.25 -8.38 11.75
N ALA A 9 -0.09 -8.08 10.48
CA ALA A 9 1.18 -7.64 9.91
C ALA A 9 1.44 -6.15 10.14
N ASP A 10 0.46 -5.42 10.62
CA ASP A 10 0.52 -3.97 10.80
C ASP A 10 0.89 -3.27 9.51
N ALA A 11 0.19 -3.61 8.44
CA ALA A 11 0.52 -3.16 7.10
C ALA A 11 -0.73 -2.73 6.33
N LEU A 12 -0.53 -1.82 5.41
CA LEU A 12 -1.54 -1.43 4.43
C LEU A 12 -1.00 -1.79 3.05
N TYR A 13 -1.83 -2.35 2.22
CA TYR A 13 -1.48 -2.70 0.85
C TYR A 13 -2.46 -2.06 -0.12
N LEU A 14 -1.93 -1.32 -1.06
CA LEU A 14 -2.70 -0.72 -2.14
C LEU A 14 -2.34 -1.42 -3.44
N ARG A 15 -3.32 -2.10 -4.03
CA ARG A 15 -3.13 -2.78 -5.31
C ARG A 15 -3.75 -1.92 -6.41
N LEU A 16 -2.91 -1.40 -7.28
CA LEU A 16 -3.33 -0.52 -8.37
C LEU A 16 -3.77 -1.30 -9.59
N ASP A 17 -3.11 -2.42 -9.85
CA ASP A 17 -3.35 -3.24 -11.01
C ASP A 17 -3.12 -4.70 -10.67
N GLU A 18 -3.85 -5.60 -11.32
CA GLU A 18 -3.80 -7.03 -11.01
C GLU A 18 -2.69 -7.79 -11.75
N SER A 19 -1.82 -7.09 -12.48
CA SER A 19 -0.70 -7.74 -13.15
C SER A 19 0.21 -8.41 -12.14
N LYS A 20 0.93 -9.42 -12.60
CA LYS A 20 1.88 -10.14 -11.78
C LYS A 20 3.02 -9.23 -11.35
N ILE A 21 3.31 -9.24 -10.05
CA ILE A 21 4.45 -8.52 -9.50
C ILE A 21 5.71 -9.33 -9.76
N ILE A 22 6.70 -8.72 -10.39
CA ILE A 22 7.98 -9.36 -10.64
C ILE A 22 9.13 -8.70 -9.88
N GLU A 23 8.95 -7.50 -9.40
CA GLU A 23 9.99 -6.78 -8.68
C GLU A 23 9.37 -5.90 -7.60
N SER A 24 10.04 -5.84 -6.45
CA SER A 24 9.63 -4.97 -5.35
C SER A 24 10.83 -4.17 -4.89
N GLU A 25 10.63 -2.90 -4.57
CA GLU A 25 11.69 -2.02 -4.14
C GLU A 25 11.26 -1.23 -2.92
N GLU A 26 12.07 -1.31 -1.86
CA GLU A 26 11.86 -0.49 -0.68
C GLU A 26 12.47 0.88 -0.95
N VAL A 27 11.61 1.89 -1.13
CA VAL A 27 12.04 3.25 -1.51
C VAL A 27 12.25 4.16 -0.30
N TYR A 28 11.73 3.75 0.83
CA TYR A 28 11.86 4.45 2.10
C TYR A 28 11.64 3.39 3.19
N PRO A 29 12.21 3.52 4.38
CA PRO A 29 11.98 2.49 5.41
C PRO A 29 10.50 2.19 5.62
N GLY A 30 10.10 0.97 5.28
CA GLY A 30 8.72 0.51 5.41
C GLY A 30 7.79 0.88 4.27
N ILE A 31 8.28 1.50 3.20
CA ILE A 31 7.49 1.82 2.02
C ILE A 31 8.04 1.03 0.84
N VAL A 32 7.25 0.09 0.34
CA VAL A 32 7.68 -0.82 -0.73
C VAL A 32 6.80 -0.60 -1.95
N LEU A 33 7.44 -0.45 -3.09
CA LEU A 33 6.76 -0.35 -4.39
C LEU A 33 6.91 -1.65 -5.16
N ASP A 34 5.80 -2.11 -5.74
CA ASP A 34 5.75 -3.36 -6.50
C ASP A 34 5.55 -3.05 -7.98
N PHE A 35 6.34 -3.70 -8.83
CA PHE A 35 6.34 -3.45 -10.27
C PHE A 35 6.04 -4.73 -11.06
N ASN A 36 5.43 -4.56 -12.22
CA ASN A 36 5.16 -5.66 -13.14
C ASN A 36 6.28 -5.81 -14.18
N GLU A 37 6.07 -6.71 -15.12
CA GLU A 37 7.05 -7.01 -16.17
C GLU A 37 7.36 -5.81 -17.07
N GLN A 38 6.41 -4.90 -17.24
CA GLN A 38 6.60 -3.69 -18.02
C GLN A 38 7.16 -2.53 -17.18
N ASN A 39 7.61 -2.82 -15.98
CA ASN A 39 8.15 -1.81 -15.05
C ASN A 39 7.12 -0.75 -14.67
N GLN A 40 5.86 -1.15 -14.63
CA GLN A 40 4.79 -0.27 -14.18
C GLN A 40 4.53 -0.50 -12.69
N LEU A 41 4.24 0.57 -11.95
CA LEU A 41 3.89 0.46 -10.54
C LEU A 41 2.50 -0.16 -10.41
N VAL A 42 2.41 -1.29 -9.73
CA VAL A 42 1.16 -2.03 -9.57
C VAL A 42 0.72 -2.19 -8.13
N GLY A 43 1.60 -1.93 -7.18
CA GLY A 43 1.25 -2.05 -5.78
C GLY A 43 2.13 -1.19 -4.89
N ILE A 44 1.61 -0.83 -3.72
CA ILE A 44 2.33 -0.06 -2.71
C ILE A 44 2.04 -0.70 -1.35
N GLU A 45 3.09 -1.01 -0.60
CA GLU A 45 2.96 -1.53 0.76
C GLU A 45 3.46 -0.50 1.75
N VAL A 46 2.68 -0.28 2.80
CA VAL A 46 3.09 0.59 3.91
C VAL A 46 3.17 -0.29 5.15
N LEU A 47 4.39 -0.50 5.63
CA LEU A 47 4.65 -1.34 6.80
C LEU A 47 4.69 -0.48 8.06
N GLN A 48 4.57 -1.12 9.22
CA GLN A 48 4.56 -0.41 10.51
C GLN A 48 3.51 0.70 10.52
N LEU A 49 2.33 0.33 10.03
CA LEU A 49 1.24 1.28 9.81
C LEU A 49 0.85 2.02 11.09
N SER A 50 0.76 1.33 12.22
CA SER A 50 0.34 1.91 13.49
C SER A 50 1.26 3.01 13.98
N SER A 51 2.53 2.98 13.59
CA SER A 51 3.48 4.03 13.97
C SER A 51 3.43 5.23 13.03
N ARG A 52 2.73 5.10 11.91
CA ARG A 52 2.65 6.15 10.89
C ARG A 52 1.34 6.90 10.92
N ILE A 53 0.29 6.24 11.38
CA ILE A 53 -1.05 6.84 11.48
C ILE A 53 -1.63 6.54 12.85
N ASN A 54 -2.63 7.32 13.24
CA ASN A 54 -3.32 7.09 14.50
C ASN A 54 -4.46 6.09 14.29
N LEU A 55 -4.25 4.85 14.74
CA LEU A 55 -5.24 3.79 14.61
C LEU A 55 -6.23 3.72 15.78
N THR A 56 -6.12 4.62 16.75
CA THR A 56 -7.03 4.58 17.91
C THR A 56 -8.48 4.80 17.51
N THR A 57 -8.72 5.49 16.43
CA THR A 57 -10.08 5.73 15.92
C THR A 57 -10.60 4.54 15.11
N LYS A 58 -9.72 3.70 14.61
CA LYS A 58 -10.03 2.58 13.73
C LYS A 58 -10.82 2.99 12.48
N ASN A 59 -10.80 4.26 12.16
CA ASN A 59 -11.51 4.78 11.01
C ASN A 59 -10.50 5.18 9.93
N ILE A 60 -10.68 4.61 8.76
CA ILE A 60 -9.89 5.01 7.61
C ILE A 60 -10.85 5.65 6.64
N LYS A 61 -10.59 6.91 6.34
CA LYS A 61 -11.40 7.66 5.41
C LYS A 61 -10.71 7.69 4.07
N VAL A 62 -11.41 7.24 3.04
CA VAL A 62 -10.92 7.32 1.67
C VAL A 62 -11.66 8.46 0.99
N GLU A 63 -10.92 9.47 0.55
CA GLU A 63 -11.48 10.58 -0.20
C GLU A 63 -11.02 10.50 -1.63
N ILE A 64 -11.97 10.59 -2.55
CA ILE A 64 -11.68 10.65 -3.97
C ILE A 64 -12.12 12.01 -4.45
N SER A 65 -11.16 12.82 -4.90
CA SER A 65 -11.44 14.14 -5.43
C SER A 65 -11.40 14.10 -6.94
N GLN A 66 -12.38 14.74 -7.56
CA GLN A 66 -12.40 14.94 -9.00
C GLN A 66 -12.18 16.43 -9.28
N SER A 67 -11.23 16.71 -10.10
CA SER A 67 -10.92 18.09 -10.48
C SER A 67 -11.03 18.29 -11.98
#